data_8dd68b51cd135bcef6bcd2d7f31330b3
#
_entry.id   8dd68b51cd135bcef6bcd2d7f31330b3
#
_cell.length_a   1.000
_cell.length_b   1.000
_cell.length_c   1.000
_cell.angle_alpha   90.00
_cell.angle_beta   90.00
_cell.angle_gamma   90.00
#
_symmetry.space_group_name_H-M   'P 1'
#
loop_
_entity.id
_entity.type
_entity.pdbx_description
1 polymer ?
#
loop_
_entity_poly.entity_id
_entity_poly.type
_entity_poly.pdbx_seq_one_letter_code
_entity_poly.pdbx_strand_id
1 'polypeptide(L)'
;EVLAPNRFCLSLQDGLEVRVVDFIAGKERSATTLSGGESFLASLALALGLGDVLQAEREAADRLQTLFIDEGFGYLDRRALEASLDCLESLKQEGRTVGIISHVQALRERIRAQIVVAPNDSPLPYGVERIQIFAD
;
A
#
# COMPACT_ATOMS: atom_id res chain seq x y z
N GLU A 1 0.60 -3.92 12.69
CA GLU A 1 -0.62 -4.53 13.33
C GLU A 1 -1.90 -4.36 12.50
N VAL A 2 -2.03 -3.32 11.72
CA VAL A 2 -3.29 -2.93 11.09
C VAL A 2 -3.64 -3.76 9.85
N LEU A 3 -2.65 -4.19 9.06
CA LEU A 3 -2.88 -4.84 7.75
C LEU A 3 -3.21 -6.34 7.83
N ALA A 4 -2.85 -7.01 8.90
CA ALA A 4 -3.21 -8.40 9.15
C ALA A 4 -3.42 -8.62 10.65
N PRO A 5 -4.51 -8.07 11.21
CA PRO A 5 -4.73 -8.08 12.65
C PRO A 5 -4.69 -9.51 13.17
N ASN A 6 -3.86 -9.74 14.18
CA ASN A 6 -3.69 -11.01 14.88
C ASN A 6 -3.14 -12.19 14.06
N ARG A 7 -2.61 -11.97 12.85
CA ARG A 7 -1.99 -13.04 12.07
C ARG A 7 -0.49 -12.94 12.00
N PHE A 8 0.04 -11.75 11.67
CA PHE A 8 1.48 -11.55 11.50
C PHE A 8 2.01 -10.39 12.32
N CYS A 9 3.23 -10.56 12.82
CA CYS A 9 4.05 -9.48 13.33
C CYS A 9 5.42 -9.55 12.62
N LEU A 10 5.95 -8.38 12.26
CA LEU A 10 7.30 -8.27 11.73
C LEU A 10 8.27 -8.12 12.91
N SER A 11 9.35 -8.87 12.90
CA SER A 11 10.47 -8.71 13.83
C SER A 11 11.75 -8.45 13.05
N LEU A 12 12.61 -7.60 13.60
CA LEU A 12 13.94 -7.35 13.08
C LEU A 12 14.94 -8.08 13.97
N GLN A 13 15.78 -8.90 13.37
CA GLN A 13 16.90 -9.53 14.04
C GLN A 13 18.22 -8.83 13.69
N ASP A 14 19.29 -9.21 14.36
CA ASP A 14 20.62 -8.69 14.12
C ASP A 14 20.99 -8.76 12.63
N GLY A 15 21.50 -7.65 12.08
CA GLY A 15 21.84 -7.56 10.65
C GLY A 15 20.71 -7.11 9.74
N LEU A 16 19.60 -6.55 10.28
CA LEU A 16 18.43 -6.07 9.54
C LEU A 16 17.65 -7.19 8.81
N GLU A 17 17.77 -8.42 9.25
CA GLU A 17 16.95 -9.51 8.72
C GLU A 17 15.49 -9.36 9.19
N VAL A 18 14.57 -9.21 8.24
CA VAL A 18 13.13 -9.15 8.53
C VAL A 18 12.59 -10.57 8.64
N ARG A 19 12.01 -10.88 9.79
CA ARG A 19 11.31 -12.15 10.06
C ARG A 19 9.85 -11.89 10.34
N VAL A 20 9.04 -12.90 10.12
CA VAL A 20 7.60 -12.87 10.30
C VAL A 20 7.21 -13.86 11.37
N VAL A 21 6.59 -13.38 12.43
CA VAL A 21 5.93 -14.21 13.44
C VAL A 21 4.50 -14.47 12.97
N ASP A 22 4.21 -15.72 12.64
CA ASP A 22 2.87 -16.17 12.25
C ASP A 22 2.15 -16.70 13.49
N PHE A 23 1.20 -15.94 14.02
CA PHE A 23 0.48 -16.31 15.24
C PHE A 23 -0.47 -17.51 15.05
N ILE A 24 -0.93 -17.75 13.82
CA ILE A 24 -1.78 -18.91 13.53
C ILE A 24 -0.94 -20.18 13.47
N ALA A 25 0.22 -20.11 12.82
CA ALA A 25 1.15 -21.24 12.73
C ALA A 25 1.98 -21.44 14.00
N GLY A 26 2.01 -20.46 14.90
CA GLY A 26 2.79 -20.49 16.14
C GLY A 26 4.30 -20.54 15.91
N LYS A 27 4.79 -20.00 14.79
CA LYS A 27 6.23 -20.05 14.43
C LYS A 27 6.70 -18.76 13.77
N GLU A 28 7.99 -18.54 13.94
CA GLU A 28 8.73 -17.53 13.21
C GLU A 28 9.31 -18.11 11.92
N ARG A 29 9.25 -17.33 10.83
CA ARG A 29 9.77 -17.73 9.52
C ARG A 29 10.42 -16.54 8.81
N SER A 30 11.29 -16.81 7.85
CA SER A 30 11.88 -15.74 7.03
C SER A 30 10.81 -15.03 6.20
N ALA A 31 10.93 -13.71 6.03
CA ALA A 31 10.07 -12.92 5.16
C ALA A 31 10.11 -13.40 3.69
N THR A 32 11.20 -14.08 3.26
CA THR A 32 11.30 -14.66 1.92
C THR A 32 10.31 -15.78 1.64
N THR A 33 9.65 -16.33 2.67
CA THR A 33 8.63 -17.38 2.55
C THR A 33 7.22 -16.85 2.41
N LEU A 34 7.04 -15.54 2.41
CA LEU A 34 5.75 -14.90 2.23
C LEU A 34 5.24 -15.07 0.79
N SER A 35 3.93 -15.22 0.61
CA SER A 35 3.29 -15.11 -0.69
C SER A 35 3.41 -13.67 -1.23
N GLY A 36 3.16 -13.46 -2.52
CA GLY A 36 3.22 -12.12 -3.11
C GLY A 36 2.33 -11.11 -2.39
N GLY A 37 1.10 -11.48 -2.05
CA GLY A 37 0.18 -10.64 -1.29
C GLY A 37 0.66 -10.38 0.15
N GLU A 38 1.11 -11.41 0.86
CA GLU A 38 1.67 -11.27 2.21
C GLU A 38 2.92 -10.38 2.21
N SER A 39 3.78 -10.54 1.20
CA SER A 39 4.99 -9.72 1.03
C SER A 39 4.66 -8.25 0.78
N PHE A 40 3.66 -7.98 -0.06
CA PHE A 40 3.17 -6.62 -0.29
C PHE A 40 2.66 -5.98 1.01
N LEU A 41 1.81 -6.68 1.77
CA LEU A 41 1.28 -6.17 3.04
C LEU A 41 2.39 -5.92 4.07
N ALA A 42 3.36 -6.83 4.17
CA ALA A 42 4.50 -6.68 5.05
C ALA A 42 5.36 -5.46 4.68
N SER A 43 5.62 -5.27 3.39
CA SER A 43 6.38 -4.13 2.87
C SER A 43 5.65 -2.80 3.12
N LEU A 44 4.34 -2.77 2.89
CA LEU A 44 3.51 -1.60 3.16
C LEU A 44 3.50 -1.25 4.65
N ALA A 45 3.32 -2.26 5.53
CA ALA A 45 3.35 -2.06 6.98
C ALA A 45 4.71 -1.53 7.46
N LEU A 46 5.80 -2.07 6.91
CA LEU A 46 7.16 -1.63 7.23
C LEU A 46 7.41 -0.18 6.78
N ALA A 47 6.99 0.16 5.56
CA ALA A 47 7.13 1.52 5.02
C ALA A 47 6.34 2.54 5.85
N LEU A 48 5.09 2.21 6.23
CA LEU A 48 4.27 3.06 7.08
C LEU A 48 4.87 3.21 8.48
N GLY A 49 5.29 2.12 9.12
CA GLY A 49 5.89 2.14 10.44
C GLY A 49 7.22 2.92 10.46
N LEU A 50 8.06 2.76 9.45
CA LEU A 50 9.28 3.55 9.31
C LEU A 50 8.97 5.03 9.09
N GLY A 51 7.97 5.35 8.27
CA GLY A 51 7.47 6.71 8.08
C GLY A 51 7.03 7.34 9.39
N ASP A 52 6.30 6.62 10.22
CA ASP A 52 5.82 7.11 11.52
C ASP A 52 6.98 7.37 12.51
N VAL A 53 7.97 6.47 12.58
CA VAL A 53 9.17 6.66 13.41
C VAL A 53 9.96 7.90 12.97
N LEU A 54 10.20 8.05 11.67
CA LEU A 54 10.93 9.20 11.14
C LEU A 54 10.19 10.53 11.34
N GLN A 55 8.86 10.49 11.45
CA GLN A 55 8.03 11.66 11.67
C GLN A 55 7.84 12.01 13.16
N ALA A 56 8.01 11.03 14.07
CA ALA A 56 7.82 11.24 15.50
C ALA A 56 8.77 12.30 16.07
N GLU A 57 9.96 12.46 15.49
CA GLU A 57 10.99 13.41 15.89
C GLU A 57 10.89 14.77 15.15
N ARG A 58 9.94 14.92 14.23
CA ARG A 58 9.81 16.14 13.41
C ARG A 58 8.68 17.04 13.89
N GLU A 59 8.83 18.33 13.69
CA GLU A 59 7.73 19.28 13.88
C GLU A 59 6.58 18.99 12.89
N ALA A 60 5.36 19.33 13.29
CA ALA A 60 4.16 19.00 12.49
C ALA A 60 4.21 19.51 11.04
N ALA A 61 4.89 20.62 10.82
CA ALA A 61 5.06 21.22 9.49
C ALA A 61 5.97 20.40 8.54
N ASP A 62 6.89 19.61 9.11
CA ASP A 62 7.88 18.83 8.34
C ASP A 62 7.49 17.36 8.17
N ARG A 63 6.27 16.99 8.54
CA ARG A 63 5.78 15.61 8.42
C ARG A 63 5.43 15.27 6.98
N LEU A 64 5.76 14.06 6.57
CA LEU A 64 5.36 13.52 5.27
C LEU A 64 3.83 13.40 5.22
N GLN A 65 3.22 14.25 4.41
CA GLN A 65 1.76 14.30 4.27
C GLN A 65 1.25 13.49 3.09
N THR A 66 2.15 13.03 2.20
CA THR A 66 1.77 12.33 0.97
C THR A 66 2.50 11.01 0.85
N LEU A 67 1.74 9.97 0.54
CA LEU A 67 2.22 8.62 0.26
C LEU A 67 1.76 8.22 -1.14
N PHE A 68 2.68 7.74 -1.99
CA PHE A 68 2.34 7.10 -3.24
C PHE A 68 2.67 5.62 -3.19
N ILE A 69 1.70 4.79 -3.60
CA ILE A 69 1.84 3.34 -3.70
C ILE A 69 1.70 2.98 -5.18
N ASP A 70 2.78 2.44 -5.74
CA ASP A 70 2.86 2.04 -7.13
C ASP A 70 2.70 0.53 -7.25
N GLU A 71 1.55 0.10 -7.77
CA GLU A 71 1.16 -1.29 -7.96
C GLU A 71 1.11 -2.12 -6.65
N GLY A 72 1.08 -3.45 -6.76
CA GLY A 72 1.12 -4.41 -5.64
C GLY A 72 -0.24 -4.96 -5.22
N PHE A 73 -1.33 -4.24 -5.42
CA PHE A 73 -2.68 -4.67 -5.02
C PHE A 73 -3.22 -5.84 -5.84
N GLY A 74 -2.67 -6.08 -7.04
CA GLY A 74 -3.04 -7.21 -7.89
C GLY A 74 -2.70 -8.59 -7.33
N TYR A 75 -1.82 -8.66 -6.34
CA TYR A 75 -1.45 -9.91 -5.66
C TYR A 75 -2.33 -10.25 -4.45
N LEU A 76 -3.24 -9.35 -4.08
CA LEU A 76 -4.10 -9.51 -2.93
C LEU A 76 -5.37 -10.27 -3.28
N ASP A 77 -5.79 -11.17 -2.40
CA ASP A 77 -7.15 -11.66 -2.41
C ASP A 77 -8.13 -10.54 -1.97
N ARG A 78 -9.41 -10.77 -2.17
CA ARG A 78 -10.45 -9.77 -1.88
C ARG A 78 -10.41 -9.28 -0.44
N ARG A 79 -10.20 -10.18 0.52
CA ARG A 79 -10.19 -9.84 1.95
C ARG A 79 -8.97 -9.00 2.32
N ALA A 80 -7.79 -9.37 1.80
CA ALA A 80 -6.56 -8.62 2.01
C ALA A 80 -6.61 -7.24 1.34
N LEU A 81 -7.24 -7.14 0.16
CA LEU A 81 -7.47 -5.88 -0.54
C LEU A 81 -8.36 -4.95 0.29
N GLU A 82 -9.50 -5.44 0.78
CA GLU A 82 -10.41 -4.66 1.63
C GLU A 82 -9.70 -4.15 2.89
N ALA A 83 -8.99 -5.03 3.60
CA ALA A 83 -8.23 -4.64 4.80
C ALA A 83 -7.14 -3.60 4.51
N SER A 84 -6.47 -3.70 3.35
CA SER A 84 -5.47 -2.71 2.94
C SER A 84 -6.10 -1.34 2.68
N LEU A 85 -7.23 -1.32 2.01
CA LEU A 85 -7.96 -0.07 1.72
C LEU A 85 -8.46 0.60 3.00
N ASP A 86 -9.02 -0.17 3.95
CA ASP A 86 -9.46 0.35 5.24
C ASP A 86 -8.29 0.99 6.02
N CYS A 87 -7.11 0.37 5.96
CA CYS A 87 -5.89 0.93 6.53
C CYS A 87 -5.49 2.25 5.86
N LEU A 88 -5.53 2.33 4.53
CA LEU A 88 -5.19 3.54 3.79
C LEU A 88 -6.22 4.66 4.00
N GLU A 89 -7.50 4.32 4.17
CA GLU A 89 -8.54 5.27 4.54
C GLU A 89 -8.30 5.87 5.94
N SER A 90 -7.79 5.09 6.89
CA SER A 90 -7.45 5.62 8.23
C SER A 90 -6.31 6.66 8.16
N LEU A 91 -5.31 6.46 7.29
CA LEU A 91 -4.24 7.43 7.06
C LEU A 91 -4.78 8.76 6.50
N LYS A 92 -5.79 8.69 5.62
CA LYS A 92 -6.47 9.88 5.09
C LYS A 92 -7.18 10.65 6.21
N GLN A 93 -7.82 9.95 7.15
CA GLN A 93 -8.47 10.59 8.30
C GLN A 93 -7.48 11.30 9.23
N GLU A 94 -6.22 10.86 9.26
CA GLU A 94 -5.12 11.52 9.95
C GLU A 94 -4.55 12.74 9.18
N GLY A 95 -5.16 13.11 8.05
CA GLY A 95 -4.76 14.26 7.24
C GLY A 95 -3.68 13.96 6.20
N ARG A 96 -3.36 12.69 5.96
CA ARG A 96 -2.40 12.30 4.91
C ARG A 96 -3.10 12.16 3.56
N THR A 97 -2.42 12.51 2.49
CA THR A 97 -2.85 12.25 1.12
C THR A 97 -2.26 10.92 0.65
N VAL A 98 -3.12 10.02 0.17
CA VAL A 98 -2.68 8.72 -0.37
C VAL A 98 -3.01 8.67 -1.86
N GLY A 99 -1.98 8.54 -2.69
CA GLY A 99 -2.09 8.26 -4.11
C GLY A 99 -1.82 6.79 -4.41
N ILE A 100 -2.62 6.18 -5.26
CA ILE A 100 -2.46 4.77 -5.65
C ILE A 100 -2.38 4.69 -7.16
N ILE A 101 -1.34 4.06 -7.68
CA ILE A 101 -1.20 3.72 -9.10
C ILE A 101 -1.53 2.24 -9.21
N SER A 102 -2.56 1.90 -9.99
CA SER A 102 -2.97 0.50 -10.12
C SER A 102 -3.89 0.27 -11.32
N HIS A 103 -3.87 -0.94 -11.84
CA HIS A 103 -4.79 -1.42 -12.86
C HIS A 103 -5.97 -2.25 -12.28
N VAL A 104 -6.03 -2.44 -10.95
CA VAL A 104 -7.03 -3.27 -10.28
C VAL A 104 -8.40 -2.61 -10.31
N GLN A 105 -9.38 -3.28 -10.94
CA GLN A 105 -10.72 -2.73 -11.13
C GLN A 105 -11.44 -2.43 -9.79
N ALA A 106 -11.29 -3.29 -8.79
CA ALA A 106 -11.91 -3.09 -7.47
C ALA A 106 -11.48 -1.79 -6.78
N LEU A 107 -10.24 -1.32 -7.02
CA LEU A 107 -9.78 -0.01 -6.56
C LEU A 107 -10.52 1.13 -7.25
N ARG A 108 -10.75 1.01 -8.55
CA ARG A 108 -11.50 2.01 -9.34
C ARG A 108 -12.94 2.16 -8.89
N GLU A 109 -13.55 1.09 -8.42
CA GLU A 109 -14.93 1.11 -7.93
C GLU A 109 -15.04 1.75 -6.54
N ARG A 110 -13.99 1.65 -5.72
CA ARG A 110 -13.98 2.16 -4.34
C ARG A 110 -13.44 3.58 -4.20
N ILE A 111 -12.45 3.95 -5.01
CA ILE A 111 -11.80 5.27 -4.94
C ILE A 111 -12.47 6.20 -5.95
N ARG A 112 -13.10 7.29 -5.47
CA ARG A 112 -13.84 8.21 -6.34
C ARG A 112 -12.94 9.17 -7.10
N ALA A 113 -11.97 9.81 -6.42
CA ALA A 113 -11.03 10.71 -7.05
C ALA A 113 -10.03 9.90 -7.88
N GLN A 114 -10.08 10.03 -9.21
CA GLN A 114 -9.29 9.19 -10.12
C GLN A 114 -8.67 10.01 -11.25
N ILE A 115 -7.46 9.62 -11.62
CA ILE A 115 -6.81 10.01 -12.87
C ILE A 115 -6.73 8.74 -13.72
N VAL A 116 -7.50 8.70 -14.81
CA VAL A 116 -7.50 7.54 -15.72
C VAL A 116 -6.59 7.83 -16.90
N VAL A 117 -5.59 6.98 -17.07
CA VAL A 117 -4.68 6.98 -18.22
C VAL A 117 -5.09 5.85 -19.15
N ALA A 118 -5.44 6.16 -20.38
CA ALA A 118 -5.85 5.18 -21.38
C ALA A 118 -5.13 5.42 -22.71
N PRO A 119 -4.86 4.35 -23.49
CA PRO A 119 -4.35 4.51 -24.84
C PRO A 119 -5.28 5.40 -25.65
N ASN A 120 -4.72 6.27 -26.47
CA ASN A 120 -5.52 7.04 -27.42
C ASN A 120 -5.72 6.19 -28.68
N ASP A 121 -6.96 6.10 -29.16
CA ASP A 121 -7.31 5.46 -30.43
C ASP A 121 -6.82 6.21 -31.67
N SER A 122 -5.89 7.16 -31.48
CA SER A 122 -5.30 7.94 -32.55
C SER A 122 -4.33 7.10 -33.39
N PRO A 123 -4.38 7.19 -34.72
CA PRO A 123 -3.48 6.46 -35.61
C PRO A 123 -2.04 7.04 -35.64
N LEU A 124 -1.70 7.96 -34.78
CA LEU A 124 -0.35 8.51 -34.68
C LEU A 124 0.61 7.50 -34.02
N PRO A 125 1.86 7.35 -34.53
CA PRO A 125 2.80 6.33 -34.08
C PRO A 125 3.32 6.53 -32.64
N TYR A 126 2.99 7.62 -32.02
CA TYR A 126 3.24 7.90 -30.59
C TYR A 126 1.89 8.11 -29.93
N GLY A 127 1.35 7.05 -29.31
CA GLY A 127 0.08 7.09 -28.61
C GLY A 127 0.09 8.21 -27.55
N VAL A 128 -0.70 9.25 -27.79
CA VAL A 128 -0.98 10.23 -26.74
C VAL A 128 -1.95 9.57 -25.79
N GLU A 129 -1.51 9.32 -24.57
CA GLU A 129 -2.35 8.78 -23.52
C GLU A 129 -3.46 9.79 -23.17
N ARG A 130 -4.67 9.29 -23.09
CA ARG A 130 -5.82 10.10 -22.70
C ARG A 130 -5.87 10.15 -21.17
N ILE A 131 -5.74 11.34 -20.60
CA ILE A 131 -5.87 11.56 -19.15
C ILE A 131 -7.29 12.08 -18.87
N GLN A 132 -8.02 11.36 -18.02
CA GLN A 132 -9.31 11.81 -17.49
C GLN A 132 -9.20 11.97 -15.97
N ILE A 133 -9.61 13.13 -15.47
CA ILE A 133 -9.59 13.43 -14.03
C ILE A 133 -11.02 13.40 -13.54
N PHE A 134 -11.30 12.56 -12.56
CA PHE A 134 -12.54 12.52 -11.81
C PHE A 134 -12.23 13.01 -10.40
N ALA A 135 -12.82 14.08 -9.99
CA ALA A 135 -12.73 14.63 -8.64
C ALA A 135 -14.16 14.76 -8.08
N ASP A 136 -14.30 14.54 -6.77
CA ASP A 136 -15.55 14.85 -6.04
C ASP A 136 -15.73 16.34 -5.85
#